data_cb55437474f402d920b79db2c6407126
#
_entry.id   cb55437474f402d920b79db2c6407126
#
_cell.length_a   1.000
_cell.length_b   1.000
_cell.length_c   1.000
_cell.angle_alpha   90.00
_cell.angle_beta   90.00
_cell.angle_gamma   90.00
#
_symmetry.space_group_name_H-M   'P 1'
#
loop_
_entity.id
_entity.type
_entity.pdbx_description
1 polymer ?
#
loop_
_entity_poly.entity_id
_entity_poly.type
_entity_poly.pdbx_seq_one_letter_code
_entity_poly.pdbx_strand_id
1 'polypeptide(L)' 'MNNRLRVLRAERRWSQATLAEHLDVSRQTVNAIETGKFDPSLPLAFKIAGLFEQTIEEIFSP' A
#
# COMPACT_ATOMS: atom_id res chain seq x y z
N MET A 1 -7.31 -2.19 -9.56
CA MET A 1 -7.99 -1.98 -8.27
C MET A 1 -7.66 -0.59 -7.76
N ASN A 2 -8.66 0.13 -7.33
CA ASN A 2 -8.46 1.46 -6.72
C ASN A 2 -8.03 1.29 -5.27
N ASN A 3 -7.20 2.22 -4.77
CA ASN A 3 -6.77 2.15 -3.39
C ASN A 3 -6.35 3.53 -2.88
N ARG A 4 -6.22 3.64 -1.57
CA ARG A 4 -5.82 4.86 -0.88
C ARG A 4 -4.37 4.80 -0.38
N LEU A 5 -3.57 3.87 -0.89
CA LEU A 5 -2.21 3.66 -0.38
C LEU A 5 -1.36 4.93 -0.48
N ARG A 6 -1.45 5.62 -1.61
CA ARG A 6 -0.71 6.88 -1.82
C ARG A 6 -1.10 7.94 -0.79
N VAL A 7 -2.41 8.06 -0.51
CA VAL A 7 -2.92 9.02 0.48
C VAL A 7 -2.41 8.67 1.87
N LEU A 8 -2.52 7.40 2.25
CA LEU A 8 -2.07 6.95 3.57
C LEU A 8 -0.57 7.16 3.75
N ARG A 9 0.20 6.89 2.72
CA ARG A 9 1.65 7.13 2.73
C ARG A 9 1.95 8.61 2.90
N ALA A 10 1.26 9.46 2.14
CA ALA A 10 1.47 10.91 2.17
C ALA A 10 1.12 11.50 3.54
N GLU A 11 0.08 10.98 4.20
CA GLU A 11 -0.30 11.43 5.54
C GLU A 11 0.81 11.20 6.55
N ARG A 12 1.62 10.17 6.34
CA ARG A 12 2.78 9.88 7.19
C ARG A 12 4.07 10.55 6.70
N ARG A 13 3.99 11.28 5.59
CA ARG A 13 5.14 11.94 4.96
C ARG A 13 6.23 10.95 4.58
N TRP A 14 5.83 9.75 4.18
CA TRP A 14 6.75 8.72 3.72
C TRP A 14 6.95 8.80 2.22
N SER A 15 8.19 8.55 1.77
CA SER A 15 8.45 8.28 0.36
C SER A 15 7.98 6.89 -0.01
N GLN A 16 7.90 6.58 -1.30
CA GLN A 16 7.61 5.22 -1.74
C GLN A 16 8.68 4.25 -1.22
N ALA A 17 9.94 4.68 -1.20
CA ALA A 17 11.03 3.84 -0.68
C ALA A 17 10.85 3.53 0.80
N THR A 18 10.43 4.51 1.60
CA THR A 18 10.17 4.29 3.02
C THR A 18 9.02 3.29 3.22
N LEU A 19 7.92 3.47 2.49
CA LEU A 19 6.81 2.52 2.58
C LEU A 19 7.25 1.12 2.16
N ALA A 20 8.05 1.01 1.09
CA ALA A 20 8.57 -0.27 0.62
C ALA A 20 9.37 -0.98 1.71
N GLU A 21 10.18 -0.24 2.46
CA GLU A 21 10.92 -0.81 3.58
C GLU A 21 9.99 -1.36 4.66
N HIS A 22 8.95 -0.61 5.02
CA HIS A 22 7.99 -1.06 6.02
C HIS A 22 7.25 -2.32 5.58
N LEU A 23 7.03 -2.49 4.29
CA LEU A 23 6.30 -3.63 3.74
C LEU A 23 7.23 -4.78 3.30
N ASP A 24 8.54 -4.56 3.33
CA ASP A 24 9.53 -5.53 2.88
C ASP A 24 9.31 -5.92 1.42
N VAL A 25 9.06 -4.93 0.58
CA VAL A 25 8.90 -5.10 -0.87
C VAL A 25 9.73 -4.04 -1.59
N SER A 26 9.83 -4.14 -2.91
CA SER A 26 10.56 -3.15 -3.70
C SER A 26 9.74 -1.86 -3.85
N ARG A 27 10.45 -0.75 -4.12
CA ARG A 27 9.80 0.52 -4.42
C ARG A 27 8.92 0.40 -5.67
N GLN A 28 9.36 -0.37 -6.67
CA GLN A 28 8.58 -0.61 -7.88
C GLN A 28 7.24 -1.27 -7.56
N THR A 29 7.22 -2.19 -6.60
CA THR A 29 5.99 -2.83 -6.17
C THR A 29 5.03 -1.82 -5.55
N VAL A 30 5.54 -0.93 -4.69
CA VAL A 30 4.71 0.13 -4.09
C VAL A 30 4.12 1.01 -5.20
N ASN A 31 4.96 1.46 -6.13
CA ASN A 31 4.48 2.30 -7.22
C ASN A 31 3.42 1.58 -8.07
N ALA A 32 3.64 0.31 -8.37
CA ALA A 32 2.69 -0.46 -9.18
C ALA A 32 1.33 -0.61 -8.46
N ILE A 33 1.35 -0.79 -7.15
CA ILE A 33 0.11 -0.86 -6.36
C ILE A 33 -0.58 0.51 -6.38
N GLU A 34 0.14 1.58 -6.11
CA GLU A 34 -0.43 2.94 -6.04
C GLU A 34 -1.07 3.36 -7.35
N THR A 35 -0.49 2.94 -8.47
CA THR A 35 -1.01 3.29 -9.81
C THR A 35 -2.07 2.33 -10.31
N GLY A 36 -2.40 1.28 -9.56
CA GLY A 36 -3.42 0.31 -9.93
C GLY A 36 -2.96 -0.73 -10.96
N LYS A 37 -1.67 -0.77 -11.27
CA LYS A 37 -1.12 -1.73 -12.24
C LYS A 37 -0.91 -3.11 -11.66
N PHE A 38 -0.85 -3.22 -10.35
CA PHE A 38 -0.61 -4.46 -9.65
C PHE A 38 -1.47 -4.52 -8.40
N ASP A 39 -2.22 -5.60 -8.25
CA ASP A 39 -3.00 -5.83 -7.04
C ASP A 39 -2.15 -6.63 -6.07
N PRO A 40 -2.07 -6.22 -4.79
CA PRO A 40 -1.25 -6.96 -3.83
C PRO A 40 -1.83 -8.34 -3.57
N SER A 41 -0.96 -9.29 -3.25
CA SER A 41 -1.40 -10.58 -2.73
C SER A 41 -2.18 -10.37 -1.44
N LEU A 42 -2.99 -11.35 -1.06
CA LEU A 42 -3.74 -11.26 0.19
C LEU A 42 -2.83 -11.07 1.40
N PRO A 43 -1.71 -11.81 1.55
CA PRO A 43 -0.79 -11.56 2.66
C PRO A 43 -0.25 -10.12 2.67
N LEU A 44 0.08 -9.57 1.50
CA LEU A 44 0.57 -8.20 1.43
C LEU A 44 -0.52 -7.20 1.77
N ALA A 45 -1.76 -7.45 1.32
CA ALA A 45 -2.89 -6.59 1.64
C ALA A 45 -3.14 -6.53 3.15
N PHE A 46 -3.06 -7.68 3.84
CA PHE A 46 -3.17 -7.71 5.30
C PHE A 46 -2.03 -6.95 5.97
N LYS A 47 -0.82 -7.05 5.43
CA LYS A 47 0.33 -6.34 5.97
C LYS A 47 0.14 -4.82 5.85
N ILE A 48 -0.36 -4.37 4.70
CA ILE A 48 -0.67 -2.96 4.47
C ILE A 48 -1.75 -2.49 5.45
N ALA A 49 -2.82 -3.27 5.58
CA ALA A 49 -3.92 -2.95 6.50
C ALA A 49 -3.42 -2.80 7.94
N GLY A 50 -2.60 -3.74 8.40
CA GLY A 50 -2.02 -3.70 9.75
C GLY A 50 -1.11 -2.50 9.95
N LEU A 51 -0.31 -2.16 8.94
CA LEU A 51 0.61 -1.02 9.01
C LEU A 51 -0.13 0.30 9.22
N PHE A 52 -1.24 0.48 8.51
CA PHE A 52 -2.03 1.71 8.57
C PHE A 52 -3.21 1.63 9.53
N GLU A 53 -3.37 0.51 10.22
CA GLU A 53 -4.45 0.30 11.20
C GLU A 53 -5.83 0.54 10.59
N GLN A 54 -6.03 0.06 9.37
CA GLN A 54 -7.30 0.13 8.65
C GLN A 54 -7.64 -1.23 8.08
N THR A 55 -8.90 -1.43 7.73
CA THR A 55 -9.30 -2.69 7.10
C THR A 55 -8.91 -2.69 5.62
N ILE A 56 -8.84 -3.87 5.03
CA ILE A 56 -8.56 -4.00 3.59
C ILE A 56 -9.61 -3.21 2.79
N GLU A 57 -10.87 -3.31 3.16
CA GLU A 57 -11.97 -2.64 2.46
C GLU A 57 -11.90 -1.12 2.57
N GLU A 58 -11.28 -0.59 3.62
CA GLU A 58 -11.08 0.85 3.75
C GLU A 58 -9.97 1.37 2.83
N ILE A 59 -9.01 0.50 2.49
CA ILE A 59 -7.85 0.88 1.68
C ILE A 59 -8.05 0.56 0.21
N PHE A 60 -8.60 -0.62 -0.07
CA PHE A 60 -8.74 -1.13 -1.44
C PHE A 60 -10.21 -1.22 -1.84
N SER A 61 -10.50 -0.87 -3.10
CA SER A 61 -11.83 -1.03 -3.68
C SER A 61 -11.71 -1.58 -5.10
N PRO A 62 -12.72 -2.32 -5.55
CA PRO A 62 -12.73 -2.89 -6.91
C PRO A 62 -12.62 -1.83 -7.99
#